data_418b6a888507876abaa440721345eeab
#
_entry.id   418b6a888507876abaa440721345eeab
#
_cell.length_a   1.000
_cell.length_b   1.000
_cell.length_c   1.000
_cell.angle_alpha   90.00
_cell.angle_beta   90.00
_cell.angle_gamma   90.00
#
_symmetry.space_group_name_H-M   'P 1'
#
loop_
_entity.id
_entity.type
_entity.pdbx_description
1 polymer ?
#
loop_
_entity_poly.entity_id
_entity_poly.type
_entity_poly.pdbx_seq_one_letter_code
_entity_poly.pdbx_strand_id
1 'polypeptide(L)'
;MVRFGKKAALLAMAGVLTAASVTGCSGAIDAEATVVTVGKEKVPLGVVNFYARMMQGQYETYYAGMMGTTAEELWTQDAGDDKTYEESVKDSVMEAVENMYLISQHSGEYEVVLTEDEKEAIQKAAEQFDKDNKDESKEAVSGYRKDIEKYLELMTIQSKMSEKMREGVNEE
;
A
#
# COMPACT_ATOMS: atom_id res chain seq x y z
N MET A 1 -27.81 -19.11 8.83
CA MET A 1 -28.53 -18.08 8.05
C MET A 1 -28.33 -16.74 8.74
N VAL A 2 -27.16 -16.13 8.55
CA VAL A 2 -26.82 -14.84 9.16
C VAL A 2 -27.30 -13.73 8.21
N ARG A 3 -28.36 -13.04 8.61
CA ARG A 3 -28.86 -11.86 7.89
C ARG A 3 -27.89 -10.73 8.05
N PHE A 4 -27.11 -10.48 7.03
CA PHE A 4 -26.38 -9.21 6.88
C PHE A 4 -27.40 -8.07 6.82
N GLY A 5 -27.60 -7.42 7.96
CA GLY A 5 -28.36 -6.19 8.04
C GLY A 5 -27.70 -5.12 7.18
N LYS A 6 -28.43 -4.66 6.17
CA LYS A 6 -28.08 -3.51 5.34
C LYS A 6 -28.00 -2.25 6.21
N LYS A 7 -26.87 -2.06 6.85
CA LYS A 7 -26.38 -0.76 7.28
C LYS A 7 -25.00 -0.61 6.68
N ALA A 8 -24.99 -0.38 5.37
CA ALA A 8 -23.85 0.27 4.75
C ALA A 8 -23.69 1.61 5.48
N ALA A 9 -22.82 1.65 6.44
CA ALA A 9 -22.28 2.90 6.92
C ALA A 9 -21.51 3.46 5.73
N LEU A 10 -22.15 4.38 5.01
CA LEU A 10 -21.49 5.31 4.12
C LEU A 10 -20.55 6.11 5.02
N LEU A 11 -19.34 5.58 5.23
CA LEU A 11 -18.23 6.36 5.70
C LEU A 11 -17.99 7.42 4.63
N ALA A 12 -18.41 8.65 4.91
CA ALA A 12 -18.04 9.80 4.15
C ALA A 12 -16.51 9.86 4.20
N MET A 13 -15.87 9.35 3.15
CA MET A 13 -14.46 9.60 2.89
C MET A 13 -14.33 11.09 2.55
N ALA A 14 -14.16 11.91 3.56
CA ALA A 14 -13.64 13.24 3.37
C ALA A 14 -12.13 13.08 3.12
N GLY A 15 -11.80 12.60 1.94
CA GLY A 15 -10.45 12.63 1.43
C GLY A 15 -10.06 14.09 1.21
N VAL A 16 -9.48 14.72 2.20
CA VAL A 16 -8.70 15.92 1.97
C VAL A 16 -7.37 15.43 1.36
N LEU A 17 -7.39 15.26 0.05
CA LEU A 17 -6.17 15.26 -0.74
C LEU A 17 -5.54 16.65 -0.58
N THR A 18 -4.76 16.85 0.46
CA THR A 18 -3.72 17.85 0.39
C THR A 18 -2.74 17.32 -0.64
N ALA A 19 -2.98 17.71 -1.90
CA ALA A 19 -1.97 17.59 -2.93
C ALA A 19 -0.75 18.37 -2.44
N ALA A 20 0.13 17.69 -1.72
CA ALA A 20 1.49 18.12 -1.59
C ALA A 20 2.04 18.08 -3.01
N SER A 21 1.97 19.23 -3.68
CA SER A 21 2.60 19.46 -4.96
C SER A 21 4.04 19.01 -4.82
N VAL A 22 4.35 17.84 -5.34
CA VAL A 22 5.72 17.37 -5.52
C VAL A 22 6.30 18.18 -6.67
N THR A 23 6.45 19.48 -6.44
CA THR A 23 7.33 20.30 -7.26
C THR A 23 8.73 19.81 -6.92
N GLY A 24 9.41 19.24 -7.92
CA GLY A 24 10.75 18.70 -7.82
C GLY A 24 11.75 19.70 -7.24
N CYS A 25 11.88 19.65 -5.94
CA CYS A 25 13.00 20.17 -5.20
C CYS A 25 13.53 19.01 -4.38
N SER A 26 14.81 18.79 -4.43
CA SER A 26 15.61 17.78 -3.72
C SER A 26 15.51 17.91 -2.18
N GLY A 27 14.30 17.75 -1.65
CA GLY A 27 14.02 17.71 -0.24
C GLY A 27 13.61 16.29 0.16
N ALA A 28 14.07 15.80 1.30
CA ALA A 28 13.62 14.54 1.86
C ALA A 28 12.09 14.54 2.00
N ILE A 29 11.45 13.42 1.62
CA ILE A 29 10.01 13.24 1.76
C ILE A 29 9.70 13.20 3.26
N ASP A 30 8.71 13.98 3.71
CA ASP A 30 8.18 13.83 5.07
C ASP A 30 7.38 12.54 5.18
N ALA A 31 8.06 11.45 5.53
CA ALA A 31 7.46 10.13 5.65
C ALA A 31 6.36 10.05 6.72
N GLU A 32 6.32 10.98 7.70
CA GLU A 32 5.31 11.04 8.75
C GLU A 32 4.05 11.80 8.32
N ALA A 33 4.09 12.52 7.20
CA ALA A 33 2.92 13.24 6.71
C ALA A 33 1.73 12.30 6.52
N THR A 34 0.57 12.70 7.01
CA THR A 34 -0.66 11.92 6.83
C THR A 34 -1.22 12.13 5.44
N VAL A 35 -1.35 11.06 4.66
CA VAL A 35 -1.93 11.09 3.30
C VAL A 35 -3.45 10.96 3.36
N VAL A 36 -3.93 10.00 4.14
CA VAL A 36 -5.37 9.71 4.32
C VAL A 36 -5.61 9.19 5.74
N THR A 37 -6.85 9.21 6.18
CA THR A 37 -7.26 8.60 7.44
C THR A 37 -8.29 7.52 7.15
N VAL A 38 -8.00 6.28 7.54
CA VAL A 38 -8.90 5.13 7.39
C VAL A 38 -9.47 4.78 8.76
N GLY A 39 -10.76 5.00 8.96
CA GLY A 39 -11.37 4.86 10.28
C GLY A 39 -10.75 5.83 11.29
N LYS A 40 -9.96 5.30 12.23
CA LYS A 40 -9.24 6.08 13.25
C LYS A 40 -7.72 6.15 13.02
N GLU A 41 -7.22 5.43 12.06
CA GLU A 41 -5.78 5.34 11.76
C GLU A 41 -5.37 6.33 10.69
N LYS A 42 -4.29 7.05 10.95
CA LYS A 42 -3.63 7.91 9.98
C LYS A 42 -2.66 7.08 9.17
N VAL A 43 -2.77 7.18 7.85
CA VAL A 43 -1.87 6.51 6.91
C VAL A 43 -0.69 7.44 6.62
N PRO A 44 0.54 7.07 7.01
CA PRO A 44 1.70 7.90 6.76
C PRO A 44 2.16 7.80 5.30
N LEU A 45 2.68 8.90 4.78
CA LEU A 45 3.23 8.97 3.42
C LEU A 45 4.36 7.94 3.21
N GLY A 46 5.15 7.64 4.24
CA GLY A 46 6.23 6.66 4.16
C GLY A 46 5.76 5.29 3.68
N VAL A 47 4.67 4.77 4.27
CA VAL A 47 4.09 3.48 3.87
C VAL A 47 3.55 3.52 2.44
N VAL A 48 2.82 4.59 2.08
CA VAL A 48 2.25 4.77 0.74
C VAL A 48 3.34 4.89 -0.32
N ASN A 49 4.35 5.72 -0.06
CA ASN A 49 5.44 5.93 -1.00
C ASN A 49 6.31 4.68 -1.18
N PHE A 50 6.58 3.95 -0.09
CA PHE A 50 7.30 2.68 -0.20
C PHE A 50 6.57 1.70 -1.12
N TYR A 51 5.27 1.52 -0.93
CA TYR A 51 4.46 0.67 -1.80
C TYR A 51 4.39 1.21 -3.24
N ALA A 52 4.18 2.50 -3.43
CA ALA A 52 4.16 3.13 -4.74
C ALA A 52 5.46 2.91 -5.52
N ARG A 53 6.63 3.02 -4.86
CA ARG A 53 7.92 2.79 -5.49
C ARG A 53 8.16 1.32 -5.85
N MET A 54 7.66 0.39 -5.03
CA MET A 54 7.68 -1.03 -5.40
C MET A 54 6.83 -1.29 -6.65
N MET A 55 5.62 -0.71 -6.72
CA MET A 55 4.76 -0.81 -7.90
C MET A 55 5.41 -0.15 -9.12
N GLN A 56 6.01 1.02 -8.96
CA GLN A 56 6.75 1.70 -10.02
C GLN A 56 7.81 0.79 -10.62
N GLY A 57 8.66 0.19 -9.80
CA GLY A 57 9.71 -0.73 -10.27
C GLY A 57 9.14 -1.93 -11.03
N GLN A 58 7.99 -2.47 -10.60
CA GLN A 58 7.31 -3.55 -11.30
C GLN A 58 6.77 -3.12 -12.67
N TYR A 59 6.14 -1.95 -12.75
CA TYR A 59 5.63 -1.41 -14.01
C TYR A 59 6.76 -1.11 -14.99
N GLU A 60 7.81 -0.45 -14.55
CA GLU A 60 8.95 -0.08 -15.38
C GLU A 60 9.74 -1.31 -15.86
N THR A 61 9.86 -2.35 -15.04
CA THR A 61 10.64 -3.54 -15.39
C THR A 61 9.85 -4.52 -16.24
N TYR A 62 8.56 -4.72 -15.94
CA TYR A 62 7.76 -5.76 -16.56
C TYR A 62 6.81 -5.23 -17.64
N TYR A 63 5.97 -4.24 -17.29
CA TYR A 63 4.94 -3.77 -18.22
C TYR A 63 5.50 -2.95 -19.36
N ALA A 64 6.48 -2.07 -19.13
CA ALA A 64 7.10 -1.31 -20.21
C ALA A 64 7.74 -2.25 -21.25
N GLY A 65 8.41 -3.31 -20.79
CA GLY A 65 8.97 -4.34 -21.67
C GLY A 65 7.91 -5.10 -22.46
N MET A 66 6.79 -5.48 -21.85
CA MET A 66 5.67 -6.14 -22.51
C MET A 66 4.98 -5.26 -23.56
N MET A 67 4.86 -3.98 -23.28
CA MET A 67 4.21 -3.00 -24.18
C MET A 67 5.15 -2.48 -25.27
N GLY A 68 6.45 -2.84 -25.24
CA GLY A 68 7.46 -2.39 -26.19
C GLY A 68 7.72 -0.87 -26.09
N THR A 69 7.57 -0.30 -24.91
CA THR A 69 7.76 1.12 -24.61
C THR A 69 8.90 1.32 -23.60
N THR A 70 9.32 2.56 -23.41
CA THR A 70 10.26 2.91 -22.34
C THR A 70 9.54 3.14 -21.03
N ALA A 71 10.26 3.06 -19.91
CA ALA A 71 9.70 3.37 -18.59
C ALA A 71 9.13 4.81 -18.53
N GLU A 72 9.83 5.78 -19.13
CA GLU A 72 9.41 7.18 -19.14
C GLU A 72 8.13 7.39 -19.99
N GLU A 73 8.06 6.76 -21.14
CA GLU A 73 6.90 6.85 -22.04
C GLU A 73 5.67 6.15 -21.45
N LEU A 74 5.86 5.04 -20.71
CA LEU A 74 4.79 4.28 -20.10
C LEU A 74 3.89 5.19 -19.23
N TRP A 75 4.49 6.01 -18.39
CA TRP A 75 3.76 6.81 -17.40
C TRP A 75 2.85 7.86 -18.02
N THR A 76 3.17 8.31 -19.23
CA THR A 76 2.40 9.33 -19.96
C THR A 76 1.38 8.74 -20.93
N GLN A 77 1.37 7.41 -21.14
CA GLN A 77 0.39 6.77 -22.00
C GLN A 77 -0.99 6.78 -21.40
N ASP A 78 -1.99 6.77 -22.25
CA ASP A 78 -3.39 6.65 -21.88
C ASP A 78 -3.66 5.26 -21.28
N ALA A 79 -4.16 5.24 -20.04
CA ALA A 79 -4.59 4.02 -19.33
C ALA A 79 -6.09 3.77 -19.43
N GLY A 80 -6.83 4.60 -20.15
CA GLY A 80 -8.28 4.63 -20.19
C GLY A 80 -8.91 5.60 -19.19
N ASP A 81 -10.19 5.86 -19.33
CA ASP A 81 -10.97 6.74 -18.42
C ASP A 81 -10.37 8.16 -18.28
N ASP A 82 -9.81 8.69 -19.36
CA ASP A 82 -9.15 10.01 -19.42
C ASP A 82 -7.96 10.15 -18.43
N LYS A 83 -7.32 9.05 -18.05
CA LYS A 83 -6.17 9.01 -17.15
C LYS A 83 -4.91 8.50 -17.83
N THR A 84 -3.77 8.99 -17.38
CA THR A 84 -2.47 8.39 -17.71
C THR A 84 -2.20 7.17 -16.83
N TYR A 85 -1.23 6.32 -17.22
CA TYR A 85 -0.78 5.22 -16.37
C TYR A 85 -0.28 5.72 -15.00
N GLU A 86 0.38 6.88 -14.95
CA GLU A 86 0.81 7.47 -13.69
C GLU A 86 -0.36 7.74 -12.75
N GLU A 87 -1.41 8.39 -13.25
CA GLU A 87 -2.61 8.71 -12.47
C GLU A 87 -3.35 7.43 -12.03
N SER A 88 -3.55 6.50 -12.96
CA SER A 88 -4.24 5.24 -12.69
C SER A 88 -3.50 4.38 -11.64
N VAL A 89 -2.17 4.31 -11.71
CA VAL A 89 -1.36 3.56 -10.73
C VAL A 89 -1.35 4.26 -9.37
N LYS A 90 -1.30 5.59 -9.33
CA LYS A 90 -1.41 6.34 -8.06
C LYS A 90 -2.75 6.09 -7.37
N ASP A 91 -3.85 6.11 -8.12
CA ASP A 91 -5.18 5.82 -7.59
C ASP A 91 -5.26 4.37 -7.06
N SER A 92 -4.74 3.41 -7.84
CA SER A 92 -4.70 2.00 -7.44
C SER A 92 -3.86 1.76 -6.18
N VAL A 93 -2.73 2.47 -6.04
CA VAL A 93 -1.90 2.42 -4.83
C VAL A 93 -2.66 2.93 -3.62
N MET A 94 -3.34 4.07 -3.76
CA MET A 94 -4.14 4.64 -2.67
C MET A 94 -5.25 3.69 -2.23
N GLU A 95 -6.04 3.19 -3.19
CA GLU A 95 -7.10 2.22 -2.92
C GLU A 95 -6.57 0.95 -2.24
N ALA A 96 -5.46 0.41 -2.73
CA ALA A 96 -4.84 -0.78 -2.14
C ALA A 96 -4.40 -0.55 -0.69
N VAL A 97 -3.77 0.59 -0.40
CA VAL A 97 -3.32 0.92 0.95
C VAL A 97 -4.51 1.15 1.88
N GLU A 98 -5.53 1.89 1.45
CA GLU A 98 -6.76 2.09 2.23
C GLU A 98 -7.44 0.75 2.56
N ASN A 99 -7.52 -0.16 1.59
CA ASN A 99 -8.08 -1.50 1.77
C ASN A 99 -7.24 -2.33 2.75
N MET A 100 -5.90 -2.28 2.69
CA MET A 100 -5.04 -2.98 3.65
C MET A 100 -5.28 -2.49 5.09
N TYR A 101 -5.38 -1.18 5.30
CA TYR A 101 -5.69 -0.63 6.62
C TYR A 101 -7.08 -1.02 7.10
N LEU A 102 -8.08 -0.97 6.22
CA LEU A 102 -9.45 -1.38 6.55
C LEU A 102 -9.50 -2.86 6.95
N ILE A 103 -8.88 -3.74 6.16
CA ILE A 103 -8.78 -5.18 6.45
C ILE A 103 -8.07 -5.39 7.80
N SER A 104 -6.98 -4.69 8.05
CA SER A 104 -6.24 -4.80 9.31
C SER A 104 -7.10 -4.41 10.52
N GLN A 105 -7.91 -3.36 10.41
CA GLN A 105 -8.82 -2.92 11.50
C GLN A 105 -9.89 -3.96 11.83
N HIS A 106 -10.30 -4.76 10.87
CA HIS A 106 -11.34 -5.78 11.03
C HIS A 106 -10.79 -7.21 11.21
N SER A 107 -9.47 -7.40 11.14
CA SER A 107 -8.84 -8.73 11.21
C SER A 107 -9.17 -9.48 12.51
N GLY A 108 -9.28 -8.78 13.62
CA GLY A 108 -9.65 -9.36 14.92
C GLY A 108 -11.06 -9.97 14.96
N GLU A 109 -11.99 -9.49 14.14
CA GLU A 109 -13.35 -10.05 14.04
C GLU A 109 -13.34 -11.46 13.43
N TYR A 110 -12.27 -11.81 12.71
CA TYR A 110 -12.05 -13.10 12.08
C TYR A 110 -10.95 -13.92 12.78
N GLU A 111 -10.55 -13.51 13.98
CA GLU A 111 -9.46 -14.14 14.76
C GLU A 111 -8.12 -14.16 14.01
N VAL A 112 -7.93 -13.25 13.05
CA VAL A 112 -6.69 -13.10 12.31
C VAL A 112 -5.78 -12.10 13.02
N VAL A 113 -4.64 -12.60 13.49
CA VAL A 113 -3.60 -11.82 14.17
C VAL A 113 -2.23 -12.26 13.67
N LEU A 114 -1.23 -11.39 13.78
CA LEU A 114 0.17 -11.75 13.54
C LEU A 114 0.69 -12.61 14.71
N THR A 115 1.28 -13.74 14.38
CA THR A 115 2.02 -14.55 15.35
C THR A 115 3.36 -13.90 15.72
N GLU A 116 3.99 -14.35 16.80
CA GLU A 116 5.31 -13.82 17.18
C GLU A 116 6.38 -14.17 16.12
N ASP A 117 6.32 -15.34 15.51
CA ASP A 117 7.23 -15.74 14.43
C ASP A 117 7.07 -14.85 13.20
N GLU A 118 5.83 -14.47 12.83
CA GLU A 118 5.57 -13.55 11.73
C GLU A 118 6.11 -12.15 12.03
N LYS A 119 5.91 -11.64 13.23
CA LYS A 119 6.46 -10.36 13.67
C LYS A 119 8.00 -10.35 13.60
N GLU A 120 8.63 -11.43 14.10
CA GLU A 120 10.08 -11.56 14.04
C GLU A 120 10.58 -11.63 12.60
N ALA A 121 9.89 -12.36 11.71
CA ALA A 121 10.22 -12.43 10.30
C ALA A 121 10.11 -11.07 9.60
N ILE A 122 9.06 -10.30 9.89
CA ILE A 122 8.85 -8.93 9.39
C ILE A 122 10.00 -8.01 9.84
N GLN A 123 10.35 -8.04 11.13
CA GLN A 123 11.46 -7.24 11.65
C GLN A 123 12.79 -7.59 10.99
N LYS A 124 13.07 -8.89 10.80
CA LYS A 124 14.28 -9.35 10.12
C LYS A 124 14.33 -8.92 8.66
N ALA A 125 13.18 -8.97 7.95
CA ALA A 125 13.11 -8.54 6.56
C ALA A 125 13.37 -7.04 6.42
N ALA A 126 12.78 -6.23 7.29
CA ALA A 126 13.01 -4.78 7.31
C ALA A 126 14.47 -4.44 7.69
N GLU A 127 15.05 -5.15 8.65
CA GLU A 127 16.47 -4.99 9.03
C GLU A 127 17.40 -5.39 7.88
N GLN A 128 17.08 -6.45 7.14
CA GLN A 128 17.87 -6.87 5.98
C GLN A 128 17.83 -5.82 4.87
N PHE A 129 16.63 -5.29 4.57
CA PHE A 129 16.51 -4.20 3.62
C PHE A 129 17.36 -2.99 4.02
N ASP A 130 17.37 -2.64 5.30
CA ASP A 130 18.14 -1.54 5.84
C ASP A 130 19.66 -1.75 5.68
N LYS A 131 20.14 -2.99 5.82
CA LYS A 131 21.54 -3.35 5.60
C LYS A 131 21.95 -3.36 4.13
N ASP A 132 21.03 -3.76 3.25
CA ASP A 132 21.33 -3.96 1.82
C ASP A 132 21.23 -2.67 1.02
N ASN A 133 20.64 -1.61 1.57
CA ASN A 133 20.38 -0.36 0.86
C ASN A 133 21.12 0.82 1.49
N LYS A 134 21.59 1.73 0.63
CA LYS A 134 22.21 2.98 1.05
C LYS A 134 21.13 3.99 1.50
N ASP A 135 21.49 4.91 2.36
CA ASP A 135 20.58 5.93 2.90
C ASP A 135 19.88 6.75 1.80
N GLU A 136 20.61 7.19 0.79
CA GLU A 136 20.05 7.91 -0.36
C GLU A 136 18.96 7.12 -1.10
N SER A 137 19.15 5.80 -1.26
CA SER A 137 18.15 4.93 -1.88
C SER A 137 16.94 4.74 -0.97
N LYS A 138 17.16 4.66 0.34
CA LYS A 138 16.07 4.54 1.33
C LYS A 138 15.21 5.80 1.38
N GLU A 139 15.82 6.98 1.31
CA GLU A 139 15.08 8.24 1.25
C GLU A 139 14.17 8.32 0.01
N ALA A 140 14.68 7.94 -1.16
CA ALA A 140 13.92 7.99 -2.41
C ALA A 140 12.66 7.11 -2.40
N VAL A 141 12.71 5.96 -1.71
CA VAL A 141 11.60 4.99 -1.66
C VAL A 141 10.85 5.02 -0.32
N SER A 142 11.19 5.92 0.60
CA SER A 142 10.75 5.88 2.01
C SER A 142 11.00 4.51 2.65
N GLY A 143 12.13 3.91 2.32
CA GLY A 143 12.55 2.59 2.79
C GLY A 143 13.04 2.61 4.23
N TYR A 144 12.39 3.35 5.10
CA TYR A 144 12.69 3.37 6.52
C TYR A 144 12.12 2.13 7.19
N ARG A 145 12.88 1.58 8.11
CA ARG A 145 12.54 0.32 8.77
C ARG A 145 11.10 0.25 9.27
N LYS A 146 10.59 1.28 9.90
CA LYS A 146 9.22 1.35 10.42
C LYS A 146 8.14 1.29 9.32
N ASP A 147 8.40 1.93 8.17
CA ASP A 147 7.46 1.96 7.05
C ASP A 147 7.40 0.60 6.36
N ILE A 148 8.56 -0.06 6.25
CA ILE A 148 8.66 -1.43 5.73
C ILE A 148 7.99 -2.42 6.69
N GLU A 149 8.26 -2.35 7.99
CA GLU A 149 7.60 -3.18 8.99
C GLU A 149 6.09 -3.04 8.90
N LYS A 150 5.57 -1.80 8.89
CA LYS A 150 4.13 -1.55 8.78
C LYS A 150 3.54 -2.08 7.47
N TYR A 151 4.20 -1.87 6.34
CA TYR A 151 3.76 -2.41 5.06
C TYR A 151 3.69 -3.95 5.08
N LEU A 152 4.72 -4.62 5.58
CA LEU A 152 4.77 -6.07 5.68
C LEU A 152 3.73 -6.64 6.65
N GLU A 153 3.46 -5.96 7.77
CA GLU A 153 2.36 -6.31 8.68
C GLU A 153 1.00 -6.29 7.95
N LEU A 154 0.71 -5.20 7.24
CA LEU A 154 -0.55 -5.05 6.49
C LEU A 154 -0.69 -6.13 5.42
N MET A 155 0.36 -6.40 4.66
CA MET A 155 0.38 -7.45 3.63
C MET A 155 0.17 -8.84 4.22
N THR A 156 0.79 -9.15 5.36
CA THR A 156 0.65 -10.44 6.04
C THR A 156 -0.78 -10.63 6.55
N ILE A 157 -1.36 -9.60 7.17
CA ILE A 157 -2.76 -9.63 7.62
C ILE A 157 -3.70 -9.80 6.44
N GLN A 158 -3.51 -9.06 5.35
CA GLN A 158 -4.33 -9.18 4.15
C GLN A 158 -4.29 -10.60 3.55
N SER A 159 -3.10 -11.22 3.51
CA SER A 159 -2.95 -12.60 3.04
C SER A 159 -3.73 -13.58 3.91
N LYS A 160 -3.57 -13.49 5.23
CA LYS A 160 -4.28 -14.35 6.20
C LYS A 160 -5.80 -14.16 6.15
N MET A 161 -6.27 -12.93 6.00
CA MET A 161 -7.69 -12.62 5.81
C MET A 161 -8.24 -13.23 4.52
N SER A 162 -7.48 -13.16 3.43
CA SER A 162 -7.86 -13.78 2.15
C SER A 162 -7.99 -15.31 2.26
N GLU A 163 -7.10 -15.96 3.01
CA GLU A 163 -7.20 -17.40 3.28
C GLU A 163 -8.44 -17.72 4.09
N LYS A 164 -8.67 -16.97 5.17
CA LYS A 164 -9.81 -17.16 6.05
C LYS A 164 -11.16 -17.00 5.32
N MET A 165 -11.24 -16.00 4.44
CA MET A 165 -12.45 -15.79 3.62
C MET A 165 -12.69 -16.92 2.61
N ARG A 166 -11.62 -17.49 2.03
CA ARG A 166 -11.73 -18.63 1.10
C ARG A 166 -12.17 -19.92 1.79
N GLU A 167 -11.72 -20.16 3.01
CA GLU A 167 -12.17 -21.29 3.81
C GLU A 167 -13.70 -21.27 3.99
N GLY A 168 -14.29 -20.12 4.34
CA GLY A 168 -15.72 -19.96 4.50
C GLY A 168 -16.54 -20.15 3.22
N VAL A 169 -15.95 -19.96 2.04
CA VAL A 169 -16.64 -20.17 0.75
C VAL A 169 -16.67 -21.65 0.35
N ASN A 170 -15.70 -22.45 0.80
CA ASN A 170 -15.62 -23.88 0.45
C ASN A 170 -16.44 -24.79 1.37
N GLU A 171 -17.07 -24.26 2.42
CA GLU A 171 -17.91 -25.00 3.35
C GLU A 171 -19.42 -24.95 3.01
N GLU A 172 -19.84 -24.20 1.99
CA GLU A 172 -21.19 -24.16 1.42
C GLU A 172 -21.27 -25.03 0.14
#